data_cd47f3d8993642660aaca83341b79103
#
_entry.id   cd47f3d8993642660aaca83341b79103
#
_cell.length_a   1.000
_cell.length_b   1.000
_cell.length_c   1.000
_cell.angle_alpha   90.00
_cell.angle_beta   90.00
_cell.angle_gamma   90.00
#
_symmetry.space_group_name_H-M   'P 1'
#
loop_
_entity.id
_entity.type
_entity.pdbx_description
1 polymer ?
#
loop_
_entity_poly.entity_id
_entity_poly.type
_entity_poly.pdbx_seq_one_letter_code
_entity_poly.pdbx_strand_id
1 'polypeptide(L)'
;MSDEINKKEKIMQAALKIFEKKGAEKTSVRDIMTEANLGLGTFYLYYSDKNDLKEKMVLNLATDIILNAEKTCIQEDPIERYISFVDFIIDYLISHPFELDLLSKNITWTLYTKIENDYGLSEADSTLKFILNKYDNLFLTSHTESEKLYILSLTLEIMMSTCKSAVLEDSILTIDEMKPVLFAIIRKIFNRIGENKWKR
;
A
#
# COMPACT_ATOMS: atom_id res chain seq x y z
N MET A 1 25.36 -13.63 -2.68
CA MET A 1 24.00 -13.48 -2.11
C MET A 1 23.90 -12.27 -1.16
N SER A 2 24.70 -12.12 -0.09
CA SER A 2 24.62 -10.93 0.80
C SER A 2 24.99 -9.61 0.12
N ASP A 3 25.99 -9.60 -0.77
CA ASP A 3 26.49 -8.41 -1.48
C ASP A 3 25.51 -7.92 -2.58
N GLU A 4 24.76 -8.82 -3.19
CA GLU A 4 23.76 -8.50 -4.22
C GLU A 4 22.49 -7.90 -3.60
N ILE A 5 22.01 -8.45 -2.49
CA ILE A 5 20.89 -7.90 -1.70
C ILE A 5 21.26 -6.49 -1.24
N ASN A 6 22.48 -6.29 -0.76
CA ASN A 6 22.96 -4.98 -0.33
C ASN A 6 22.97 -3.93 -1.47
N LYS A 7 23.33 -4.31 -2.70
CA LYS A 7 23.34 -3.37 -3.85
C LYS A 7 21.92 -3.00 -4.30
N LYS A 8 21.03 -3.98 -4.39
CA LYS A 8 19.60 -3.74 -4.72
C LYS A 8 18.97 -2.76 -3.74
N GLU A 9 19.19 -2.99 -2.45
CA GLU A 9 18.68 -2.15 -1.37
C GLU A 9 19.30 -0.74 -1.39
N LYS A 10 20.60 -0.61 -1.61
CA LYS A 10 21.27 0.69 -1.78
C LYS A 10 20.70 1.51 -2.92
N ILE A 11 20.40 0.88 -4.07
CA ILE A 11 19.78 1.57 -5.21
C ILE A 11 18.39 2.06 -4.82
N MET A 12 17.61 1.25 -4.12
CA MET A 12 16.24 1.60 -3.69
C MET A 12 16.24 2.75 -2.69
N GLN A 13 17.10 2.72 -1.69
CA GLN A 13 17.25 3.79 -0.69
C GLN A 13 17.73 5.10 -1.34
N ALA A 14 18.70 5.03 -2.25
CA ALA A 14 19.16 6.19 -3.01
C ALA A 14 18.04 6.79 -3.88
N ALA A 15 17.24 5.95 -4.52
CA ALA A 15 16.10 6.39 -5.32
C ALA A 15 15.04 7.08 -4.43
N LEU A 16 14.70 6.50 -3.29
CA LEU A 16 13.76 7.08 -2.33
C LEU A 16 14.19 8.48 -1.93
N LYS A 17 15.44 8.63 -1.51
CA LYS A 17 16.03 9.92 -1.10
C LYS A 17 16.02 10.97 -2.21
N ILE A 18 16.36 10.58 -3.44
CA ILE A 18 16.37 11.51 -4.59
C ILE A 18 14.94 11.86 -5.03
N PHE A 19 14.01 10.91 -5.01
CA PHE A 19 12.62 11.14 -5.35
C PHE A 19 11.95 12.09 -4.35
N GLU A 20 12.21 11.94 -3.06
CA GLU A 20 11.75 12.86 -2.03
C GLU A 20 12.29 14.29 -2.26
N LYS A 21 13.57 14.42 -2.62
CA LYS A 21 14.24 15.71 -2.79
C LYS A 21 13.79 16.49 -4.03
N LYS A 22 13.63 15.85 -5.18
CA LYS A 22 13.38 16.53 -6.46
C LYS A 22 12.25 15.93 -7.31
N GLY A 23 11.57 14.91 -6.82
CA GLY A 23 10.50 14.20 -7.51
C GLY A 23 11.02 13.11 -8.44
N ALA A 24 10.23 12.05 -8.61
CA ALA A 24 10.58 10.91 -9.45
C ALA A 24 10.72 11.31 -10.93
N GLU A 25 9.86 12.21 -11.43
CA GLU A 25 9.87 12.65 -12.84
C GLU A 25 11.17 13.38 -13.21
N LYS A 26 11.70 14.20 -12.31
CA LYS A 26 12.94 14.97 -12.51
C LYS A 26 14.21 14.18 -12.22
N THR A 27 14.09 12.91 -11.82
CA THR A 27 15.20 12.04 -11.44
C THR A 27 15.59 11.14 -12.61
N SER A 28 16.87 11.10 -12.96
CA SER A 28 17.44 10.14 -13.90
C SER A 28 18.01 8.92 -13.19
N VAL A 29 18.16 7.79 -13.91
CA VAL A 29 18.87 6.61 -13.40
C VAL A 29 20.31 6.95 -12.99
N ARG A 30 20.96 7.86 -13.72
CA ARG A 30 22.31 8.32 -13.38
C ARG A 30 22.36 9.04 -12.03
N ASP A 31 21.36 9.87 -11.71
CA ASP A 31 21.28 10.55 -10.41
C ASP A 31 21.19 9.54 -9.27
N ILE A 32 20.33 8.51 -9.43
CA ILE A 32 20.14 7.45 -8.46
C ILE A 32 21.45 6.68 -8.23
N MET A 33 22.13 6.31 -9.32
CA MET A 33 23.37 5.54 -9.21
C MET A 33 24.55 6.35 -8.66
N THR A 34 24.56 7.66 -8.89
CA THR A 34 25.49 8.58 -8.25
C THR A 34 25.26 8.65 -6.75
N GLU A 35 24.02 8.81 -6.31
CA GLU A 35 23.65 8.81 -4.89
C GLU A 35 23.94 7.46 -4.22
N ALA A 36 23.69 6.35 -4.91
CA ALA A 36 24.00 5.00 -4.42
C ALA A 36 25.51 4.70 -4.35
N ASN A 37 26.35 5.55 -4.95
CA ASN A 37 27.78 5.32 -5.16
C ASN A 37 28.07 3.98 -5.87
N LEU A 38 27.32 3.71 -6.95
CA LEU A 38 27.41 2.50 -7.77
C LEU A 38 27.53 2.85 -9.25
N GLY A 39 28.14 1.95 -10.04
CA GLY A 39 28.24 2.10 -11.49
C GLY A 39 26.89 1.95 -12.19
N LEU A 40 26.67 2.73 -13.25
CA LEU A 40 25.40 2.74 -14.01
C LEU A 40 24.97 1.35 -14.48
N GLY A 41 25.92 0.50 -14.90
CA GLY A 41 25.62 -0.88 -15.33
C GLY A 41 25.02 -1.74 -14.21
N THR A 42 25.31 -1.43 -12.94
CA THR A 42 24.76 -2.16 -11.79
C THR A 42 23.23 -2.00 -11.69
N PHE A 43 22.69 -0.86 -12.11
CA PHE A 43 21.24 -0.62 -12.14
C PHE A 43 20.51 -1.69 -12.96
N TYR A 44 20.97 -1.91 -14.17
CA TYR A 44 20.33 -2.81 -15.14
C TYR A 44 20.47 -4.30 -14.81
N LEU A 45 21.24 -4.65 -13.78
CA LEU A 45 21.24 -6.02 -13.22
C LEU A 45 20.00 -6.30 -12.34
N TYR A 46 19.34 -5.24 -11.82
CA TYR A 46 18.22 -5.38 -10.86
C TYR A 46 16.91 -4.80 -11.38
N TYR A 47 16.98 -3.79 -12.25
CA TYR A 47 15.82 -3.02 -12.73
C TYR A 47 15.94 -2.77 -14.23
N SER A 48 14.85 -2.99 -14.97
CA SER A 48 14.80 -2.73 -16.41
C SER A 48 14.87 -1.23 -16.71
N ASP A 49 14.19 -0.42 -15.91
CA ASP A 49 14.15 1.04 -16.03
C ASP A 49 13.72 1.70 -14.70
N LYS A 50 13.57 3.03 -14.72
CA LYS A 50 13.16 3.81 -13.55
C LYS A 50 11.72 3.48 -13.09
N ASN A 51 10.83 3.09 -14.00
CA ASN A 51 9.46 2.74 -13.64
C ASN A 51 9.41 1.38 -12.93
N ASP A 52 10.15 0.38 -13.40
CA ASP A 52 10.32 -0.91 -12.73
C ASP A 52 10.88 -0.73 -11.31
N LEU A 53 11.90 0.12 -11.13
CA LEU A 53 12.38 0.47 -9.79
C LEU A 53 11.28 1.09 -8.93
N LYS A 54 10.53 2.07 -9.48
CA LYS A 54 9.45 2.76 -8.76
C LYS A 54 8.34 1.80 -8.35
N GLU A 55 7.92 0.89 -9.21
CA GLU A 55 6.91 -0.12 -8.91
C GLU A 55 7.37 -1.04 -7.77
N LYS A 56 8.60 -1.53 -7.84
CA LYS A 56 9.17 -2.36 -6.77
C LYS A 56 9.32 -1.61 -5.44
N MET A 57 9.65 -0.31 -5.49
CA MET A 57 9.68 0.55 -4.30
C MET A 57 8.29 0.67 -3.66
N VAL A 58 7.26 0.96 -4.45
CA VAL A 58 5.87 1.06 -3.99
C VAL A 58 5.43 -0.23 -3.31
N LEU A 59 5.73 -1.37 -3.92
CA LEU A 59 5.39 -2.68 -3.39
C LEU A 59 6.11 -3.00 -2.09
N ASN A 60 7.42 -2.77 -2.02
CA ASN A 60 8.18 -2.99 -0.79
C ASN A 60 7.67 -2.11 0.34
N LEU A 61 7.48 -0.81 0.06
CA LEU A 61 6.95 0.13 1.04
C LEU A 61 5.57 -0.28 1.56
N ALA A 62 4.65 -0.64 0.66
CA ALA A 62 3.33 -1.13 1.05
C ALA A 62 3.42 -2.40 1.90
N THR A 63 4.29 -3.34 1.51
CA THR A 63 4.53 -4.58 2.26
C THR A 63 5.05 -4.32 3.66
N ASP A 64 6.04 -3.44 3.81
CA ASP A 64 6.62 -3.09 5.10
C ASP A 64 5.61 -2.43 6.04
N ILE A 65 4.80 -1.50 5.51
CA ILE A 65 3.73 -0.85 6.27
C ILE A 65 2.69 -1.89 6.74
N ILE A 66 2.25 -2.78 5.86
CA ILE A 66 1.27 -3.83 6.15
C ILE A 66 1.79 -4.79 7.22
N LEU A 67 3.03 -5.27 7.09
CA LEU A 67 3.64 -6.19 8.06
C LEU A 67 3.84 -5.52 9.43
N ASN A 68 4.10 -4.22 9.48
CA ASN A 68 4.20 -3.48 10.72
C ASN A 68 2.81 -3.24 11.35
N ALA A 69 1.81 -2.88 10.54
CA ALA A 69 0.43 -2.74 11.01
C ALA A 69 -0.08 -4.04 11.66
N GLU A 70 0.19 -5.19 11.03
CA GLU A 70 -0.21 -6.50 11.55
C GLU A 70 0.31 -6.83 12.95
N LYS A 71 1.52 -6.36 13.27
CA LYS A 71 2.12 -6.58 14.61
C LYS A 71 1.35 -5.87 15.73
N THR A 72 0.58 -4.84 15.40
CA THR A 72 -0.20 -4.04 16.37
C THR A 72 -1.63 -4.50 16.52
N CYS A 73 -2.12 -5.37 15.62
CA CYS A 73 -3.52 -5.80 15.56
C CYS A 73 -3.79 -6.99 16.49
N ILE A 74 -4.15 -6.72 17.74
CA ILE A 74 -4.38 -7.72 18.80
C ILE A 74 -5.86 -7.99 19.11
N GLN A 75 -6.79 -7.27 18.46
CA GLN A 75 -8.23 -7.37 18.72
C GLN A 75 -8.76 -8.75 18.33
N GLU A 76 -9.67 -9.31 19.15
CA GLU A 76 -10.33 -10.58 18.88
C GLU A 76 -11.41 -10.44 17.80
N ASP A 77 -12.19 -9.36 17.84
CA ASP A 77 -13.20 -9.07 16.83
C ASP A 77 -12.55 -8.77 15.48
N PRO A 78 -12.93 -9.47 14.39
CA PRO A 78 -12.31 -9.32 13.09
C PRO A 78 -12.46 -7.91 12.51
N ILE A 79 -13.60 -7.23 12.72
CA ILE A 79 -13.84 -5.89 12.19
C ILE A 79 -12.99 -4.88 12.98
N GLU A 80 -12.94 -4.97 14.29
CA GLU A 80 -12.11 -4.08 15.10
C GLU A 80 -10.61 -4.33 14.87
N ARG A 81 -10.21 -5.55 14.58
CA ARG A 81 -8.85 -5.87 14.16
C ARG A 81 -8.50 -5.19 12.85
N TYR A 82 -9.40 -5.25 11.86
CA TYR A 82 -9.20 -4.57 10.58
C TYR A 82 -9.19 -3.04 10.73
N ILE A 83 -10.03 -2.49 11.61
CA ILE A 83 -10.02 -1.06 11.91
C ILE A 83 -8.69 -0.64 12.52
N SER A 84 -8.14 -1.40 13.46
CA SER A 84 -6.82 -1.12 14.03
C SER A 84 -5.70 -1.21 13.02
N PHE A 85 -5.80 -2.13 12.07
CA PHE A 85 -4.90 -2.22 10.93
C PHE A 85 -4.95 -0.96 10.07
N VAL A 86 -6.15 -0.50 9.71
CA VAL A 86 -6.36 0.73 8.94
C VAL A 86 -5.89 1.96 9.72
N ASP A 87 -6.16 2.02 11.01
CA ASP A 87 -5.76 3.13 11.89
C ASP A 87 -4.24 3.31 11.93
N PHE A 88 -3.51 2.22 12.12
CA PHE A 88 -2.04 2.23 12.08
C PHE A 88 -1.51 2.77 10.74
N ILE A 89 -2.08 2.31 9.62
CA ILE A 89 -1.65 2.74 8.28
C ILE A 89 -1.90 4.24 8.10
N ILE A 90 -3.04 4.75 8.57
CA ILE A 90 -3.36 6.18 8.52
C ILE A 90 -2.32 7.00 9.28
N ASP A 91 -2.03 6.64 10.54
CA ASP A 91 -1.07 7.36 11.38
C ASP A 91 0.33 7.35 10.77
N TYR A 92 0.72 6.21 10.22
CA TYR A 92 1.99 6.08 9.51
C TYR A 92 2.04 7.04 8.30
N LEU A 93 1.06 6.97 7.40
CA LEU A 93 1.05 7.73 6.15
C LEU A 93 0.94 9.23 6.36
N ILE A 94 0.20 9.67 7.38
CA ILE A 94 0.12 11.11 7.72
C ILE A 94 1.47 11.62 8.24
N SER A 95 2.18 10.79 8.99
CA SER A 95 3.53 11.13 9.49
C SER A 95 4.61 11.08 8.39
N HIS A 96 4.29 10.48 7.22
CA HIS A 96 5.21 10.30 6.09
C HIS A 96 4.58 10.79 4.77
N PRO A 97 4.41 12.12 4.59
CA PRO A 97 3.66 12.68 3.44
C PRO A 97 4.23 12.32 2.07
N PHE A 98 5.55 12.16 1.97
CA PHE A 98 6.19 11.72 0.72
C PHE A 98 5.79 10.28 0.35
N GLU A 99 5.76 9.38 1.31
CA GLU A 99 5.35 8.00 1.10
C GLU A 99 3.86 7.89 0.78
N LEU A 100 3.03 8.71 1.44
CA LEU A 100 1.61 8.86 1.10
C LEU A 100 1.42 9.30 -0.35
N ASP A 101 2.16 10.30 -0.83
CA ASP A 101 2.08 10.76 -2.22
C ASP A 101 2.54 9.66 -3.19
N LEU A 102 3.64 8.98 -2.88
CA LEU A 102 4.18 7.89 -3.68
C LEU A 102 3.18 6.72 -3.80
N LEU A 103 2.64 6.25 -2.68
CA LEU A 103 1.67 5.16 -2.64
C LEU A 103 0.36 5.55 -3.33
N SER A 104 -0.18 6.72 -3.02
CA SER A 104 -1.48 7.15 -3.55
C SER A 104 -1.54 7.29 -5.06
N LYS A 105 -0.41 7.59 -5.71
CA LYS A 105 -0.31 7.71 -7.17
C LYS A 105 -0.11 6.38 -7.89
N ASN A 106 0.31 5.34 -7.16
CA ASN A 106 0.79 4.12 -7.80
C ASN A 106 0.09 2.85 -7.31
N ILE A 107 -0.41 2.81 -6.06
CA ILE A 107 -0.89 1.56 -5.45
C ILE A 107 -2.19 1.05 -6.09
N THR A 108 -3.16 1.94 -6.36
CA THR A 108 -4.45 1.56 -6.93
C THR A 108 -4.27 0.93 -8.31
N TRP A 109 -3.47 1.54 -9.17
CA TRP A 109 -3.15 1.00 -10.49
C TRP A 109 -2.43 -0.34 -10.41
N THR A 110 -1.45 -0.46 -9.52
CA THR A 110 -0.68 -1.69 -9.32
C THR A 110 -1.56 -2.85 -8.80
N LEU A 111 -2.55 -2.55 -7.95
CA LEU A 111 -3.51 -3.55 -7.47
C LEU A 111 -4.45 -4.01 -8.59
N TYR A 112 -5.04 -3.08 -9.36
CA TYR A 112 -5.98 -3.42 -10.43
C TYR A 112 -5.33 -4.17 -11.59
N THR A 113 -4.17 -3.75 -12.07
CA THR A 113 -3.49 -4.41 -13.19
C THR A 113 -3.05 -5.84 -12.88
N LYS A 114 -2.85 -6.17 -11.61
CA LYS A 114 -2.46 -7.51 -11.18
C LYS A 114 -3.64 -8.43 -10.91
N ILE A 115 -4.80 -7.90 -10.54
CA ILE A 115 -6.06 -8.66 -10.46
C ILE A 115 -6.51 -9.12 -11.86
N GLU A 116 -6.30 -8.30 -12.90
CA GLU A 116 -6.68 -8.62 -14.28
C GLU A 116 -5.70 -9.55 -15.00
N ASN A 117 -4.43 -9.54 -14.64
CA ASN A 117 -3.41 -10.36 -15.29
C ASN A 117 -3.08 -11.60 -14.46
N ASP A 118 -3.79 -12.67 -14.72
CA ASP A 118 -3.65 -14.01 -14.10
C ASP A 118 -2.31 -14.72 -14.44
N TYR A 119 -1.25 -13.97 -14.78
CA TYR A 119 0.02 -14.47 -15.23
C TYR A 119 1.19 -14.07 -14.33
N GLY A 120 1.54 -14.99 -13.43
CA GLY A 120 2.80 -15.02 -12.71
C GLY A 120 2.76 -14.34 -11.34
N LEU A 121 2.80 -15.13 -10.28
CA LEU A 121 2.89 -14.74 -8.87
C LEU A 121 4.08 -13.80 -8.64
N SER A 122 3.82 -12.50 -8.55
CA SER A 122 4.80 -11.51 -8.10
C SER A 122 4.76 -11.34 -6.57
N GLU A 123 5.76 -10.67 -6.00
CA GLU A 123 5.77 -10.35 -4.57
C GLU A 123 4.51 -9.58 -4.12
N ALA A 124 3.94 -8.75 -5.00
CA ALA A 124 2.68 -8.04 -4.72
C ALA A 124 1.47 -8.97 -4.58
N ASP A 125 1.42 -10.04 -5.37
CA ASP A 125 0.33 -11.04 -5.28
C ASP A 125 0.42 -11.76 -3.93
N SER A 126 1.63 -11.98 -3.42
CA SER A 126 1.82 -12.58 -2.10
C SER A 126 1.32 -11.67 -0.98
N THR A 127 1.53 -10.36 -1.07
CA THR A 127 1.08 -9.38 -0.07
C THR A 127 -0.44 -9.22 -0.06
N LEU A 128 -1.09 -9.12 -1.23
CA LEU A 128 -2.54 -9.07 -1.32
C LEU A 128 -3.20 -10.36 -0.85
N LYS A 129 -2.67 -11.51 -1.24
CA LYS A 129 -3.13 -12.81 -0.74
C LYS A 129 -2.94 -12.95 0.76
N PHE A 130 -1.85 -12.43 1.30
CA PHE A 130 -1.64 -12.39 2.75
C PHE A 130 -2.75 -11.60 3.45
N ILE A 131 -3.07 -10.38 2.98
CA ILE A 131 -4.15 -9.56 3.55
C ILE A 131 -5.49 -10.29 3.38
N LEU A 132 -5.79 -10.81 2.21
CA LEU A 132 -7.02 -11.52 1.93
C LEU A 132 -7.21 -12.72 2.88
N ASN A 133 -6.18 -13.54 3.02
CA ASN A 133 -6.21 -14.70 3.91
C ASN A 133 -6.36 -14.29 5.38
N LYS A 134 -5.66 -13.22 5.79
CA LYS A 134 -5.70 -12.71 7.16
C LYS A 134 -7.08 -12.20 7.57
N TYR A 135 -7.76 -11.54 6.65
CA TYR A 135 -9.06 -10.94 6.88
C TYR A 135 -10.22 -11.68 6.19
N ASP A 136 -10.00 -12.94 5.80
CA ASP A 136 -11.03 -13.75 5.13
C ASP A 136 -12.31 -13.91 5.97
N ASN A 137 -12.18 -13.92 7.28
CA ASN A 137 -13.29 -13.99 8.25
C ASN A 137 -14.18 -12.73 8.29
N LEU A 138 -13.80 -11.64 7.63
CA LEU A 138 -14.69 -10.49 7.40
C LEU A 138 -15.75 -10.74 6.34
N PHE A 139 -15.57 -11.77 5.51
CA PHE A 139 -16.42 -12.04 4.36
C PHE A 139 -17.28 -13.27 4.57
N LEU A 140 -18.43 -13.30 3.88
CA LEU A 140 -19.22 -14.52 3.76
C LEU A 140 -18.49 -15.54 2.89
N THR A 141 -18.72 -16.81 3.18
CA THR A 141 -18.19 -17.94 2.38
C THR A 141 -18.73 -17.93 0.93
N SER A 142 -19.80 -17.19 0.65
CA SER A 142 -20.38 -17.04 -0.69
C SER A 142 -19.67 -16.00 -1.57
N HIS A 143 -18.79 -15.15 -1.00
CA HIS A 143 -18.03 -14.20 -1.79
C HIS A 143 -16.87 -14.88 -2.52
N THR A 144 -16.74 -14.57 -3.80
CA THR A 144 -15.58 -14.94 -4.61
C THR A 144 -14.33 -14.17 -4.15
N GLU A 145 -13.14 -14.68 -4.46
CA GLU A 145 -11.89 -13.96 -4.18
C GLU A 145 -11.86 -12.57 -4.83
N SER A 146 -12.36 -12.44 -6.06
CA SER A 146 -12.45 -11.16 -6.76
C SER A 146 -13.35 -10.16 -6.04
N GLU A 147 -14.51 -10.60 -5.52
CA GLU A 147 -15.39 -9.75 -4.72
C GLU A 147 -14.75 -9.30 -3.41
N LYS A 148 -14.06 -10.20 -2.71
CA LYS A 148 -13.32 -9.88 -1.48
C LYS A 148 -12.21 -8.86 -1.75
N LEU A 149 -11.43 -9.06 -2.81
CA LEU A 149 -10.38 -8.12 -3.23
C LEU A 149 -10.95 -6.75 -3.59
N TYR A 150 -12.08 -6.71 -4.31
CA TYR A 150 -12.75 -5.46 -4.66
C TYR A 150 -13.22 -4.70 -3.42
N ILE A 151 -13.80 -5.38 -2.45
CA ILE A 151 -14.23 -4.77 -1.18
C ILE A 151 -13.04 -4.21 -0.39
N LEU A 152 -11.94 -4.96 -0.30
CA LEU A 152 -10.71 -4.48 0.33
C LEU A 152 -10.12 -3.27 -0.40
N SER A 153 -10.14 -3.27 -1.74
CA SER A 153 -9.66 -2.12 -2.52
C SER A 153 -10.48 -0.86 -2.27
N LEU A 154 -11.81 -0.98 -2.13
CA LEU A 154 -12.68 0.15 -1.78
C LEU A 154 -12.33 0.73 -0.39
N THR A 155 -12.07 -0.12 0.61
CA THR A 155 -11.66 0.37 1.93
C THR A 155 -10.29 1.04 1.89
N LEU A 156 -9.37 0.54 1.08
CA LEU A 156 -8.07 1.17 0.84
C LEU A 156 -8.22 2.55 0.17
N GLU A 157 -9.07 2.67 -0.84
CA GLU A 157 -9.32 3.95 -1.52
C GLU A 157 -9.90 5.00 -0.58
N ILE A 158 -10.88 4.64 0.24
CA ILE A 158 -11.46 5.54 1.23
C ILE A 158 -10.41 5.96 2.27
N MET A 159 -9.59 5.04 2.74
CA MET A 159 -8.48 5.30 3.66
C MET A 159 -7.47 6.26 3.02
N MET A 160 -7.01 6.01 1.80
CA MET A 160 -6.06 6.87 1.09
C MET A 160 -6.63 8.27 0.83
N SER A 161 -7.93 8.37 0.50
CA SER A 161 -8.63 9.65 0.37
C SER A 161 -8.65 10.41 1.69
N THR A 162 -8.90 9.72 2.81
CA THR A 162 -8.87 10.31 4.15
C THR A 162 -7.48 10.86 4.48
N CYS A 163 -6.42 10.07 4.25
CA CYS A 163 -5.03 10.51 4.48
C CYS A 163 -4.69 11.75 3.65
N LYS A 164 -5.05 11.76 2.35
CA LYS A 164 -4.81 12.92 1.48
C LYS A 164 -5.54 14.17 1.97
N SER A 165 -6.80 14.03 2.36
CA SER A 165 -7.58 15.15 2.87
C SER A 165 -6.97 15.69 4.16
N ALA A 166 -6.46 14.83 5.04
CA ALA A 166 -5.89 15.25 6.32
C ALA A 166 -4.57 16.02 6.20
N VAL A 167 -3.80 15.83 5.12
CA VAL A 167 -2.53 16.55 4.89
C VAL A 167 -2.69 17.82 4.06
N LEU A 168 -3.90 18.16 3.61
CA LEU A 168 -4.17 19.43 2.93
C LEU A 168 -4.26 20.58 3.95
N GLU A 169 -3.63 21.71 3.64
CA GLU A 169 -3.63 22.90 4.51
C GLU A 169 -5.04 23.45 4.79
N ASP A 170 -5.97 23.33 3.81
CA ASP A 170 -7.35 23.80 3.90
C ASP A 170 -8.35 22.67 4.19
N SER A 171 -7.95 21.63 4.91
CA SER A 171 -8.85 20.54 5.26
C SER A 171 -10.00 21.02 6.14
N ILE A 172 -11.25 20.62 5.79
CA ILE A 172 -12.46 20.97 6.54
C ILE A 172 -12.49 20.30 7.92
N LEU A 173 -11.91 19.09 8.03
CA LEU A 173 -11.86 18.28 9.24
C LEU A 173 -10.43 17.93 9.57
N THR A 174 -10.14 17.81 10.85
CA THR A 174 -8.89 17.21 11.33
C THR A 174 -8.92 15.70 11.17
N ILE A 175 -7.76 15.06 11.22
CA ILE A 175 -7.70 13.58 11.14
C ILE A 175 -8.47 12.92 12.29
N ASP A 176 -8.43 13.50 13.49
CA ASP A 176 -9.15 12.98 14.66
C ASP A 176 -10.68 13.04 14.48
N GLU A 177 -11.18 13.97 13.67
CA GLU A 177 -12.59 14.07 13.30
C GLU A 177 -12.93 13.14 12.12
N MET A 178 -11.99 12.89 11.19
CA MET A 178 -12.19 12.02 10.03
C MET A 178 -12.19 10.53 10.39
N LYS A 179 -11.27 10.09 11.25
CA LYS A 179 -11.12 8.67 11.64
C LYS A 179 -12.42 8.04 12.17
N PRO A 180 -13.17 8.63 13.10
CA PRO A 180 -14.41 8.05 13.58
C PRO A 180 -15.46 7.85 12.47
N VAL A 181 -15.54 8.77 11.52
CA VAL A 181 -16.44 8.67 10.36
C VAL A 181 -16.03 7.53 9.44
N LEU A 182 -14.73 7.46 9.10
CA LEU A 182 -14.18 6.38 8.29
C LEU A 182 -14.43 5.00 8.93
N PHE A 183 -14.14 4.84 10.22
CA PHE A 183 -14.32 3.57 10.93
C PHE A 183 -15.80 3.18 11.02
N ALA A 184 -16.71 4.13 11.16
CA ALA A 184 -18.14 3.86 11.12
C ALA A 184 -18.59 3.35 9.72
N ILE A 185 -17.99 3.88 8.65
CA ILE A 185 -18.24 3.42 7.27
C ILE A 185 -17.73 2.00 7.09
N ILE A 186 -16.49 1.72 7.51
CA ILE A 186 -15.88 0.39 7.44
C ILE A 186 -16.73 -0.64 8.20
N ARG A 187 -17.16 -0.34 9.44
CA ARG A 187 -18.07 -1.22 10.19
C ARG A 187 -19.37 -1.50 9.44
N LYS A 188 -19.96 -0.49 8.81
CA LYS A 188 -21.20 -0.67 8.04
C LYS A 188 -20.98 -1.53 6.79
N ILE A 189 -19.85 -1.40 6.11
CA ILE A 189 -19.50 -2.24 4.97
C ILE A 189 -19.50 -3.70 5.41
N PHE A 190 -18.70 -4.06 6.42
CA PHE A 190 -18.53 -5.46 6.82
C PHE A 190 -19.75 -6.04 7.53
N ASN A 191 -20.44 -5.29 8.38
CA ASN A 191 -21.68 -5.75 9.01
C ASN A 191 -22.79 -6.06 7.99
N ARG A 192 -22.94 -5.25 6.93
CA ARG A 192 -23.93 -5.49 5.87
C ARG A 192 -23.56 -6.62 4.94
N ILE A 193 -22.29 -6.77 4.64
CA ILE A 193 -21.77 -7.90 3.85
C ILE A 193 -22.07 -9.21 4.58
N GLY A 194 -21.94 -9.25 5.92
CA GLY A 194 -22.28 -10.39 6.75
C GLY A 194 -23.78 -10.75 6.81
N GLU A 195 -24.69 -9.83 6.46
CA GLU A 195 -26.13 -10.04 6.56
C GLU A 195 -26.84 -10.62 5.30
N ASN A 196 -26.10 -11.07 4.30
CA ASN A 196 -26.64 -11.77 3.10
C ASN A 196 -27.70 -10.99 2.28
N LYS A 197 -27.70 -9.65 2.29
CA LYS A 197 -28.74 -8.82 1.65
C LYS A 197 -28.46 -8.39 0.21
N TRP A 198 -27.45 -8.93 -0.44
CA TRP A 198 -27.10 -8.64 -1.85
C TRP A 198 -27.60 -9.71 -2.84
N LYS A 199 -28.63 -10.48 -2.48
CA LYS A 199 -29.27 -11.37 -3.46
C LYS A 199 -30.01 -10.51 -4.49
N ARG A 200 -29.56 -10.58 -5.74
CA ARG A 200 -30.28 -10.14 -6.91
C ARG A 200 -31.61 -10.88 -7.06
#